data_2d44cd906a75ef5a888ff13aaedb5c8b
#
_entry.id   2d44cd906a75ef5a888ff13aaedb5c8b
#
_cell.length_a   1.000
_cell.length_b   1.000
_cell.length_c   1.000
_cell.angle_alpha   90.00
_cell.angle_beta   90.00
_cell.angle_gamma   90.00
#
_symmetry.space_group_name_H-M   'P 1'
#
loop_
_entity.id
_entity.type
_entity.pdbx_description
1 polymer ?
#
loop_
_entity_poly.entity_id
_entity_poly.type
_entity_poly.pdbx_seq_one_letter_code
_entity_poly.pdbx_strand_id
1 'polypeptide(L)'
;MSVWRWIESIVVLLPVRLVLGGAFVVAAWMKLFDRVWQVNAATGLHRDPTFKFAESIAAYKILDPAKHEHAIAMAAYMMPWAELIGGVLLLVGLWTRSAALLIGTLLVMFTAANLSVIYRPDVSASCACFGSLEWPCGGSVTWCQVWRNALLLVMAGYVLWRGAGAVGLDRERVSLDGVGEGA
;
A
#
# COMPACT_ATOMS: atom_id res chain seq x y z
N MET A 1 11.67 26.43 16.09
CA MET A 1 10.42 25.78 15.64
C MET A 1 9.31 26.18 16.59
N SER A 2 8.15 26.67 16.08
CA SER A 2 7.03 27.05 16.94
C SER A 2 6.44 25.80 17.64
N VAL A 3 6.02 25.95 18.91
CA VAL A 3 5.35 24.89 19.71
C VAL A 3 4.17 24.27 18.95
N TRP A 4 3.46 25.09 18.15
CA TRP A 4 2.36 24.67 17.31
C TRP A 4 2.74 23.59 16.29
N ARG A 5 3.88 23.71 15.63
CA ARG A 5 4.37 22.70 14.66
C ARG A 5 4.74 21.38 15.34
N TRP A 6 5.17 21.42 16.60
CA TRP A 6 5.44 20.24 17.41
C TRP A 6 4.15 19.49 17.75
N ILE A 7 3.15 20.22 18.21
CA ILE A 7 1.82 19.67 18.55
C ILE A 7 1.19 19.04 17.29
N GLU A 8 1.19 19.73 16.16
CA GLU A 8 0.65 19.22 14.90
C GLU A 8 1.36 17.94 14.45
N SER A 9 2.67 17.87 14.56
CA SER A 9 3.45 16.67 14.21
C SER A 9 3.10 15.45 15.04
N ILE A 10 2.84 15.62 16.34
CA ILE A 10 2.54 14.50 17.22
C ILE A 10 1.06 14.13 17.13
N VAL A 11 0.17 15.11 17.11
CA VAL A 11 -1.28 14.88 17.21
C VAL A 11 -1.89 14.46 15.88
N VAL A 12 -1.39 14.94 14.74
CA VAL A 12 -1.97 14.67 13.43
C VAL A 12 -1.06 13.80 12.58
N LEU A 13 0.19 14.20 12.38
CA LEU A 13 1.07 13.53 11.43
C LEU A 13 1.48 12.13 11.89
N LEU A 14 1.76 11.94 13.17
CA LEU A 14 2.15 10.62 13.69
C LEU A 14 1.00 9.60 13.58
N PRO A 15 -0.24 9.87 14.02
CA PRO A 15 -1.36 8.96 13.81
C PRO A 15 -1.62 8.65 12.33
N VAL A 16 -1.57 9.63 11.46
CA VAL A 16 -1.75 9.45 10.01
C VAL A 16 -0.69 8.48 9.46
N ARG A 17 0.57 8.63 9.83
CA ARG A 17 1.66 7.72 9.43
C ARG A 17 1.47 6.32 9.97
N LEU A 18 1.07 6.19 11.25
CA LEU A 18 0.83 4.89 11.88
C LEU A 18 -0.33 4.15 11.23
N VAL A 19 -1.42 4.84 10.93
CA VAL A 19 -2.59 4.25 10.25
C VAL A 19 -2.22 3.85 8.82
N LEU A 20 -1.61 4.76 8.06
CA LEU A 20 -1.24 4.50 6.67
C LEU A 20 -0.19 3.38 6.57
N GLY A 21 0.91 3.49 7.32
CA GLY A 21 1.99 2.50 7.32
C GLY A 21 1.51 1.15 7.86
N GLY A 22 0.74 1.13 8.95
CA GLY A 22 0.17 -0.07 9.54
C GLY A 22 -0.78 -0.80 8.58
N ALA A 23 -1.67 -0.07 7.90
CA ALA A 23 -2.57 -0.63 6.92
C ALA A 23 -1.81 -1.37 5.79
N PHE A 24 -0.73 -0.76 5.26
CA PHE A 24 0.07 -1.37 4.20
C PHE A 24 0.93 -2.53 4.69
N VAL A 25 1.49 -2.47 5.89
CA VAL A 25 2.20 -3.61 6.50
C VAL A 25 1.26 -4.80 6.69
N VAL A 26 0.06 -4.58 7.23
CA VAL A 26 -0.94 -5.65 7.41
C VAL A 26 -1.38 -6.21 6.05
N ALA A 27 -1.65 -5.36 5.06
CA ALA A 27 -2.02 -5.79 3.71
C ALA A 27 -0.93 -6.66 3.06
N ALA A 28 0.33 -6.22 3.15
CA ALA A 28 1.48 -6.97 2.65
C ALA A 28 1.68 -8.29 3.39
N TRP A 29 1.58 -8.26 4.72
CA TRP A 29 1.70 -9.46 5.55
C TRP A 29 0.68 -10.53 5.15
N MET A 30 -0.58 -10.15 5.00
CA MET A 30 -1.62 -11.08 4.57
C MET A 30 -1.37 -11.66 3.18
N LYS A 31 -0.85 -10.87 2.25
CA LYS A 31 -0.50 -11.34 0.89
C LYS A 31 0.72 -12.27 0.89
N LEU A 32 1.69 -12.07 1.77
CA LEU A 32 2.94 -12.81 1.79
C LEU A 32 2.91 -14.05 2.70
N PHE A 33 2.19 -13.97 3.84
CA PHE A 33 2.32 -14.95 4.93
C PHE A 33 1.02 -15.59 5.38
N ASP A 34 -0.16 -15.16 4.89
CA ASP A 34 -1.43 -15.72 5.34
C ASP A 34 -1.63 -17.15 4.80
N ARG A 35 -1.70 -18.09 5.72
CA ARG A 35 -1.91 -19.54 5.41
C ARG A 35 -3.24 -19.81 4.71
N VAL A 36 -4.27 -19.00 4.96
CA VAL A 36 -5.58 -19.14 4.32
C VAL A 36 -5.47 -18.95 2.81
N TRP A 37 -4.54 -18.12 2.37
CA TRP A 37 -4.24 -17.89 0.95
C TRP A 37 -3.33 -18.96 0.34
N GLN A 38 -2.66 -19.78 1.17
CA GLN A 38 -1.69 -20.79 0.72
C GLN A 38 -2.30 -22.16 0.43
N VAL A 39 -3.51 -22.45 0.92
CA VAL A 39 -4.15 -23.76 0.76
C VAL A 39 -5.21 -23.70 -0.33
N ASN A 40 -5.07 -24.52 -1.37
CA ASN A 40 -6.13 -24.71 -2.35
C ASN A 40 -7.26 -25.52 -1.71
N ALA A 41 -8.43 -24.92 -1.55
CA ALA A 41 -9.59 -25.55 -0.93
C ALA A 41 -10.04 -26.85 -1.64
N ALA A 42 -9.75 -26.99 -2.94
CA ALA A 42 -10.16 -28.15 -3.72
C ALA A 42 -9.15 -29.31 -3.68
N THR A 43 -7.86 -29.03 -3.51
CA THR A 43 -6.79 -30.06 -3.62
C THR A 43 -5.96 -30.22 -2.36
N GLY A 44 -6.10 -29.33 -1.37
CA GLY A 44 -5.27 -29.31 -0.16
C GLY A 44 -3.77 -29.05 -0.41
N LEU A 45 -3.37 -28.79 -1.66
CA LEU A 45 -1.99 -28.53 -2.02
C LEU A 45 -1.58 -27.09 -1.64
N HIS A 46 -0.41 -26.97 -1.05
CA HIS A 46 0.24 -25.67 -0.81
C HIS A 46 0.52 -24.99 -2.16
N ARG A 47 -0.13 -23.85 -2.39
CA ARG A 47 0.24 -22.93 -3.47
C ARG A 47 0.96 -21.74 -2.88
N ASP A 48 1.93 -21.19 -3.64
CA ASP A 48 2.62 -19.96 -3.28
C ASP A 48 1.61 -18.84 -3.02
N PRO A 49 1.80 -18.04 -1.94
CA PRO A 49 0.88 -16.92 -1.60
C PRO A 49 0.70 -15.95 -2.77
N THR A 50 1.75 -15.75 -3.55
CA THR A 50 1.75 -14.89 -4.74
C THR A 50 0.85 -15.40 -5.86
N PHE A 51 0.57 -16.71 -5.93
CA PHE A 51 -0.28 -17.29 -6.97
C PHE A 51 -1.72 -16.76 -6.91
N LYS A 52 -2.33 -16.71 -5.73
CA LYS A 52 -3.69 -16.15 -5.58
C LYS A 52 -3.76 -14.67 -5.90
N PHE A 53 -2.70 -13.94 -5.55
CA PHE A 53 -2.63 -12.54 -5.92
C PHE A 53 -2.45 -12.35 -7.43
N ALA A 54 -1.67 -13.21 -8.10
CA ALA A 54 -1.56 -13.24 -9.56
C ALA A 54 -2.92 -13.57 -10.22
N GLU A 55 -3.65 -14.55 -9.69
CA GLU A 55 -5.00 -14.90 -10.15
C GLU A 55 -5.97 -13.71 -9.99
N SER A 56 -5.88 -12.99 -8.88
CA SER A 56 -6.64 -11.76 -8.68
C SER A 56 -6.28 -10.68 -9.70
N ILE A 57 -4.99 -10.47 -10.00
CA ILE A 57 -4.55 -9.52 -11.03
C ILE A 57 -5.10 -9.92 -12.40
N ALA A 58 -5.04 -11.22 -12.74
CA ALA A 58 -5.58 -11.74 -13.98
C ALA A 58 -7.10 -11.55 -14.10
N ALA A 59 -7.84 -11.67 -12.98
CA ALA A 59 -9.29 -11.49 -12.92
C ALA A 59 -9.74 -10.07 -13.30
N TYR A 60 -8.89 -9.06 -13.13
CA TYR A 60 -9.17 -7.69 -13.58
C TYR A 60 -9.18 -7.55 -15.11
N LYS A 61 -8.68 -8.52 -15.87
CA LYS A 61 -8.61 -8.54 -17.35
C LYS A 61 -8.02 -7.24 -17.93
N ILE A 62 -7.07 -6.63 -17.23
CA ILE A 62 -6.31 -5.46 -17.72
C ILE A 62 -5.18 -5.94 -18.64
N LEU A 63 -4.55 -7.05 -18.27
CA LEU A 63 -3.54 -7.75 -19.04
C LEU A 63 -4.10 -9.10 -19.51
N ASP A 64 -3.86 -9.46 -20.76
CA ASP A 64 -4.20 -10.79 -21.26
C ASP A 64 -3.28 -11.83 -20.60
N PRO A 65 -3.83 -12.75 -19.77
CA PRO A 65 -3.02 -13.71 -19.04
C PRO A 65 -2.17 -14.60 -19.94
N ALA A 66 -2.65 -14.93 -21.14
CA ALA A 66 -1.95 -15.79 -22.07
C ALA A 66 -0.70 -15.10 -22.68
N LYS A 67 -0.72 -13.77 -22.79
CA LYS A 67 0.38 -12.99 -23.39
C LYS A 67 1.31 -12.39 -22.36
N HIS A 68 0.83 -12.14 -21.13
CA HIS A 68 1.53 -11.36 -20.10
C HIS A 68 1.72 -12.13 -18.79
N GLU A 69 1.81 -13.45 -18.85
CA GLU A 69 1.96 -14.31 -17.66
C GLU A 69 3.16 -13.88 -16.78
N HIS A 70 4.32 -13.65 -17.39
CA HIS A 70 5.51 -13.20 -16.67
C HIS A 70 5.34 -11.83 -16.01
N ALA A 71 4.65 -10.89 -16.66
CA ALA A 71 4.40 -9.57 -16.10
C ALA A 71 3.44 -9.64 -14.91
N ILE A 72 2.40 -10.47 -14.99
CA ILE A 72 1.44 -10.72 -13.90
C ILE A 72 2.15 -11.37 -12.72
N ALA A 73 2.97 -12.41 -12.96
CA ALA A 73 3.74 -13.08 -11.91
C ALA A 73 4.73 -12.13 -11.23
N MET A 74 5.44 -11.31 -12.01
CA MET A 74 6.37 -10.32 -11.47
C MET A 74 5.65 -9.26 -10.64
N ALA A 75 4.52 -8.74 -11.12
CA ALA A 75 3.71 -7.79 -10.36
C ALA A 75 3.19 -8.40 -9.06
N ALA A 76 2.69 -9.64 -9.12
CA ALA A 76 2.18 -10.36 -7.95
C ALA A 76 3.25 -10.59 -6.88
N TYR A 77 4.51 -10.76 -7.28
CA TYR A 77 5.63 -10.89 -6.35
C TYR A 77 6.12 -9.53 -5.83
N MET A 78 6.32 -8.55 -6.69
CA MET A 78 6.93 -7.27 -6.34
C MET A 78 6.00 -6.35 -5.54
N MET A 79 4.70 -6.33 -5.85
CA MET A 79 3.76 -5.41 -5.19
C MET A 79 3.68 -5.59 -3.67
N PRO A 80 3.52 -6.83 -3.11
CA PRO A 80 3.45 -7.00 -1.66
C PRO A 80 4.75 -6.58 -0.94
N TRP A 81 5.92 -6.79 -1.57
CA TRP A 81 7.18 -6.33 -1.04
C TRP A 81 7.30 -4.81 -1.05
N ALA A 82 6.85 -4.15 -2.12
CA ALA A 82 6.81 -2.69 -2.19
C ALA A 82 5.86 -2.09 -1.13
N GLU A 83 4.69 -2.72 -0.89
CA GLU A 83 3.76 -2.35 0.18
C GLU A 83 4.41 -2.49 1.56
N LEU A 84 5.10 -3.62 1.82
CA LEU A 84 5.78 -3.88 3.08
C LEU A 84 6.88 -2.85 3.35
N ILE A 85 7.77 -2.66 2.38
CA ILE A 85 8.88 -1.72 2.50
C ILE A 85 8.34 -0.29 2.71
N GLY A 86 7.41 0.15 1.88
CA GLY A 86 6.80 1.48 2.00
C GLY A 86 6.10 1.69 3.33
N GLY A 87 5.35 0.69 3.80
CA GLY A 87 4.67 0.72 5.09
C GLY A 87 5.63 0.81 6.27
N VAL A 88 6.68 -0.03 6.28
CA VAL A 88 7.71 -0.02 7.34
C VAL A 88 8.47 1.30 7.34
N LEU A 89 8.87 1.82 6.19
CA LEU A 89 9.55 3.12 6.08
C LEU A 89 8.70 4.26 6.64
N LEU A 90 7.39 4.24 6.40
CA LEU A 90 6.46 5.21 6.98
C LEU A 90 6.36 5.07 8.50
N LEU A 91 6.27 3.84 9.03
CA LEU A 91 6.19 3.61 10.48
C LEU A 91 7.44 4.11 11.19
N VAL A 92 8.61 3.75 10.68
CA VAL A 92 9.92 4.16 11.23
C VAL A 92 10.18 5.65 11.01
N GLY A 93 9.60 6.24 9.96
CA GLY A 93 9.82 7.65 9.61
C GLY A 93 11.15 7.91 8.94
N LEU A 94 11.62 6.91 8.18
CA LEU A 94 12.81 6.99 7.36
C LEU A 94 12.40 7.15 5.90
N TRP A 95 13.01 8.12 5.18
CA TRP A 95 12.64 8.45 3.81
C TRP A 95 11.12 8.64 3.61
N THR A 96 10.51 9.31 4.56
CA THR A 96 9.05 9.44 4.70
C THR A 96 8.39 9.95 3.43
N ARG A 97 9.00 10.92 2.74
CA ARG A 97 8.46 11.46 1.49
C ARG A 97 8.49 10.44 0.35
N SER A 98 9.61 9.72 0.20
CA SER A 98 9.76 8.68 -0.83
C SER A 98 8.81 7.50 -0.56
N ALA A 99 8.68 7.11 0.71
CA ALA A 99 7.74 6.07 1.13
C ALA A 99 6.27 6.48 0.88
N ALA A 100 5.91 7.73 1.20
CA ALA A 100 4.57 8.25 0.92
C ALA A 100 4.29 8.34 -0.59
N LEU A 101 5.28 8.70 -1.40
CA LEU A 101 5.17 8.69 -2.86
C LEU A 101 4.96 7.28 -3.41
N LEU A 102 5.75 6.30 -2.94
CA LEU A 102 5.61 4.89 -3.31
C LEU A 102 4.21 4.37 -3.00
N ILE A 103 3.74 4.56 -1.76
CA ILE A 103 2.41 4.13 -1.33
C ILE A 103 1.31 4.87 -2.10
N GLY A 104 1.47 6.17 -2.34
CA GLY A 104 0.54 6.96 -3.15
C GLY A 104 0.43 6.42 -4.58
N THR A 105 1.54 6.05 -5.21
CA THR A 105 1.55 5.44 -6.54
C THR A 105 0.82 4.09 -6.56
N LEU A 106 1.07 3.22 -5.56
CA LEU A 106 0.36 1.95 -5.44
C LEU A 106 -1.16 2.16 -5.26
N LEU A 107 -1.56 3.13 -4.44
CA LEU A 107 -2.98 3.48 -4.24
C LEU A 107 -3.64 3.96 -5.53
N VAL A 108 -2.95 4.78 -6.33
CA VAL A 108 -3.46 5.23 -7.63
C VAL A 108 -3.63 4.04 -8.57
N MET A 109 -2.64 3.13 -8.64
CA MET A 109 -2.73 1.91 -9.46
C MET A 109 -3.91 1.03 -9.03
N PHE A 110 -4.08 0.77 -7.73
CA PHE A 110 -5.19 -0.04 -7.23
C PHE A 110 -6.55 0.64 -7.46
N THR A 111 -6.60 1.96 -7.33
CA THR A 111 -7.84 2.71 -7.60
C THR A 111 -8.20 2.64 -9.08
N ALA A 112 -7.24 2.82 -9.97
CA ALA A 112 -7.44 2.69 -11.42
C ALA A 112 -7.90 1.27 -11.80
N ALA A 113 -7.30 0.24 -11.20
CA ALA A 113 -7.72 -1.14 -11.39
C ALA A 113 -9.17 -1.36 -10.93
N ASN A 114 -9.53 -0.93 -9.72
CA ASN A 114 -10.89 -1.04 -9.21
C ASN A 114 -11.92 -0.31 -10.08
N LEU A 115 -11.61 0.91 -10.51
CA LEU A 115 -12.46 1.68 -11.43
C LEU A 115 -12.65 0.94 -12.76
N SER A 116 -11.59 0.31 -13.28
CA SER A 116 -11.69 -0.45 -14.54
C SER A 116 -12.68 -1.61 -14.46
N VAL A 117 -12.84 -2.22 -13.28
CA VAL A 117 -13.84 -3.28 -13.03
C VAL A 117 -15.23 -2.69 -12.88
N ILE A 118 -15.39 -1.60 -12.11
CA ILE A 118 -16.70 -0.96 -11.89
C ILE A 118 -17.34 -0.51 -13.21
N TYR A 119 -16.53 -0.04 -14.17
CA TYR A 119 -17.02 0.40 -15.49
C TYR A 119 -17.16 -0.73 -16.51
N ARG A 120 -16.79 -1.97 -16.16
CA ARG A 120 -16.92 -3.16 -17.05
C ARG A 120 -17.82 -4.22 -16.39
N PRO A 121 -19.12 -4.25 -16.71
CA PRO A 121 -20.07 -5.18 -16.09
C PRO A 121 -19.83 -6.65 -16.42
N ASP A 122 -19.04 -6.95 -17.45
CA ASP A 122 -18.61 -8.29 -17.87
C ASP A 122 -17.44 -8.84 -17.04
N VAL A 123 -16.85 -8.01 -16.15
CA VAL A 123 -15.72 -8.39 -15.31
C VAL A 123 -16.16 -8.44 -13.86
N SER A 124 -16.11 -9.61 -13.25
CA SER A 124 -16.27 -9.78 -11.81
C SER A 124 -14.91 -10.10 -11.18
N ALA A 125 -14.38 -9.18 -10.39
CA ALA A 125 -13.16 -9.39 -9.63
C ALA A 125 -13.40 -9.12 -8.16
N SER A 126 -12.73 -9.88 -7.29
CA SER A 126 -12.67 -9.57 -5.86
C SER A 126 -11.50 -8.62 -5.59
N CYS A 127 -11.69 -7.67 -4.67
CA CYS A 127 -10.63 -6.76 -4.29
C CYS A 127 -9.58 -7.49 -3.43
N ALA A 128 -8.43 -7.77 -4.01
CA ALA A 128 -7.27 -8.34 -3.31
C ALA A 128 -6.32 -7.27 -2.74
N CYS A 129 -6.73 -5.99 -2.70
CA CYS A 129 -5.87 -4.89 -2.25
C CYS A 129 -5.36 -5.07 -0.81
N PHE A 130 -6.19 -5.65 0.08
CA PHE A 130 -5.85 -5.92 1.47
C PHE A 130 -5.81 -7.43 1.81
N GLY A 131 -5.51 -8.28 0.83
CA GLY A 131 -5.43 -9.73 1.05
C GLY A 131 -6.77 -10.32 1.47
N SER A 132 -6.77 -11.15 2.51
CA SER A 132 -7.96 -11.78 3.10
C SER A 132 -8.77 -10.86 4.02
N LEU A 133 -8.30 -9.63 4.29
CA LEU A 133 -9.00 -8.69 5.15
C LEU A 133 -10.19 -8.05 4.43
N GLU A 134 -11.37 -8.52 4.72
CA GLU A 134 -12.61 -8.03 4.10
C GLU A 134 -13.14 -6.73 4.72
N TRP A 135 -12.61 -6.31 5.84
CA TRP A 135 -13.06 -5.10 6.53
C TRP A 135 -12.31 -3.84 6.06
N PRO A 136 -12.96 -2.70 5.87
CA PRO A 136 -14.40 -2.40 5.92
C PRO A 136 -15.15 -2.68 4.61
N CYS A 137 -14.50 -3.10 3.54
CA CYS A 137 -15.06 -3.27 2.20
C CYS A 137 -14.65 -4.64 1.67
N GLY A 138 -15.43 -5.69 2.00
CA GLY A 138 -15.16 -7.05 1.56
C GLY A 138 -15.85 -7.46 0.26
N GLY A 139 -15.41 -8.57 -0.31
CA GLY A 139 -16.05 -9.22 -1.44
C GLY A 139 -15.74 -8.59 -2.81
N SER A 140 -16.78 -8.40 -3.62
CA SER A 140 -16.65 -7.83 -4.97
C SER A 140 -16.18 -6.38 -4.95
N VAL A 141 -15.54 -5.94 -6.04
CA VAL A 141 -15.12 -4.55 -6.22
C VAL A 141 -16.34 -3.64 -6.31
N THR A 142 -16.40 -2.65 -5.40
CA THR A 142 -17.49 -1.66 -5.30
C THR A 142 -16.92 -0.26 -5.06
N TRP A 143 -17.77 0.75 -5.03
CA TRP A 143 -17.37 2.12 -4.70
C TRP A 143 -16.75 2.27 -3.31
N CYS A 144 -17.02 1.33 -2.38
CA CYS A 144 -16.43 1.34 -1.04
C CYS A 144 -14.89 1.30 -1.10
N GLN A 145 -14.30 0.44 -1.93
CA GLN A 145 -12.86 0.34 -2.10
C GLN A 145 -12.26 1.63 -2.69
N VAL A 146 -12.97 2.27 -3.61
CA VAL A 146 -12.53 3.53 -4.22
C VAL A 146 -12.46 4.64 -3.17
N TRP A 147 -13.50 4.79 -2.35
CA TRP A 147 -13.53 5.78 -1.27
C TRP A 147 -12.46 5.53 -0.21
N ARG A 148 -12.27 4.27 0.19
CA ARG A 148 -11.20 3.91 1.12
C ARG A 148 -9.83 4.28 0.55
N ASN A 149 -9.54 3.93 -0.69
CA ASN A 149 -8.27 4.24 -1.33
C ASN A 149 -8.10 5.76 -1.51
N ALA A 150 -9.16 6.51 -1.83
CA ALA A 150 -9.12 7.95 -1.92
C ALA A 150 -8.75 8.60 -0.56
N LEU A 151 -9.33 8.12 0.54
CA LEU A 151 -8.98 8.57 1.88
C LEU A 151 -7.50 8.32 2.20
N LEU A 152 -7.02 7.10 1.92
CA LEU A 152 -5.60 6.74 2.13
C LEU A 152 -4.67 7.58 1.23
N LEU A 153 -5.11 7.91 0.02
CA LEU A 153 -4.35 8.76 -0.90
C LEU A 153 -4.23 10.20 -0.38
N VAL A 154 -5.31 10.76 0.19
CA VAL A 154 -5.27 12.06 0.87
C VAL A 154 -4.28 12.03 2.04
N MET A 155 -4.31 10.96 2.85
CA MET A 155 -3.35 10.78 3.95
C MET A 155 -1.90 10.69 3.43
N ALA A 156 -1.66 9.93 2.36
CA ALA A 156 -0.34 9.83 1.73
C ALA A 156 0.13 11.19 1.18
N GLY A 157 -0.75 11.96 0.53
CA GLY A 157 -0.48 13.31 0.06
C GLY A 157 -0.14 14.28 1.20
N TYR A 158 -0.85 14.19 2.31
CA TYR A 158 -0.56 14.98 3.51
C TYR A 158 0.83 14.67 4.08
N VAL A 159 1.19 13.37 4.19
CA VAL A 159 2.52 12.93 4.64
C VAL A 159 3.60 13.36 3.67
N LEU A 160 3.36 13.24 2.36
CA LEU A 160 4.29 13.68 1.32
C LEU A 160 4.59 15.19 1.44
N TRP A 161 3.56 16.00 1.68
CA TRP A 161 3.71 17.45 1.83
C TRP A 161 4.45 17.83 3.12
N ARG A 162 4.09 17.22 4.25
CA ARG A 162 4.66 17.55 5.58
C ARG A 162 6.00 16.85 5.87
N GLY A 163 6.27 15.72 5.24
CA GLY A 163 7.46 14.90 5.50
C GLY A 163 7.40 14.14 6.82
N ALA A 164 8.57 13.84 7.39
CA ALA A 164 8.69 13.02 8.61
C ALA A 164 8.15 13.71 9.89
N GLY A 165 8.04 15.04 9.89
CA GLY A 165 7.63 15.80 11.06
C GLY A 165 8.71 15.83 12.16
N ALA A 166 8.26 16.02 13.43
CA ALA A 166 9.17 16.15 14.58
C ALA A 166 9.71 14.80 15.08
N VAL A 167 9.07 13.68 14.74
CA VAL A 167 9.32 12.34 15.30
C VAL A 167 9.93 11.38 14.29
N GLY A 168 10.31 11.82 13.08
CA GLY A 168 10.91 10.98 12.05
C GLY A 168 12.44 10.96 12.12
N LEU A 169 13.05 9.81 11.78
CA LEU A 169 14.51 9.67 11.66
C LEU A 169 15.13 10.53 10.55
N ASP A 170 14.33 10.96 9.56
CA ASP A 170 14.76 11.89 8.51
C ASP A 170 15.23 13.26 9.04
N ARG A 171 14.85 13.61 10.27
CA ARG A 171 15.21 14.90 10.88
C ARG A 171 16.69 15.02 11.20
N GLU A 172 17.35 13.92 11.56
CA GLU A 172 18.76 13.94 11.91
C GLU A 172 19.65 14.20 10.68
N ARG A 173 19.26 13.71 9.50
CA ARG A 173 20.04 13.92 8.27
C ARG A 173 20.10 15.39 7.85
N VAL A 174 18.98 16.09 7.89
CA VAL A 174 18.91 17.53 7.55
C VAL A 174 19.75 18.38 8.53
N SER A 175 19.90 17.92 9.78
CA SER A 175 20.72 18.64 10.78
C SER A 175 22.22 18.43 10.57
N LEU A 176 22.63 17.28 10.06
CA LEU A 176 24.06 16.96 9.82
C LEU A 176 24.58 17.64 8.54
N ASP A 177 23.75 17.75 7.51
CA ASP A 177 24.12 18.44 6.26
C ASP A 177 24.28 19.96 6.48
N GLY A 178 23.53 20.55 7.43
CA GLY A 178 23.61 21.97 7.78
C GLY A 178 24.82 22.35 8.63
N VAL A 179 25.54 21.38 9.22
CA VAL A 179 26.76 21.63 10.01
C VAL A 179 28.03 21.63 9.14
N GLY A 180 27.96 21.02 7.94
CA GLY A 180 29.11 20.92 7.03
C GLY A 180 29.38 22.16 6.17
N GLU A 181 28.45 23.12 6.06
CA GLU A 181 28.62 24.31 5.22
C GLU A 181 29.07 25.58 5.97
N GLY A 182 29.44 25.44 7.25
CA GLY A 182 29.89 26.58 8.09
C GLY A 182 31.33 26.50 8.60
N ALA A 183 32.23 25.69 7.97
CA ALA A 183 33.63 25.58 8.35
C ALA A 183 34.57 26.01 7.23
#